data_1c92956adbdc7b0cd98dd0af4f097984
#
_entry.id   1c92956adbdc7b0cd98dd0af4f097984
#
_cell.length_a   1.000
_cell.length_b   1.000
_cell.length_c   1.000
_cell.angle_alpha   90.00
_cell.angle_beta   90.00
_cell.angle_gamma   90.00
#
_symmetry.space_group_name_H-M   'P 1'
#
loop_
_entity.id
_entity.type
_entity.pdbx_description
1 polymer ?
#
loop_
_entity_poly.entity_id
_entity_poly.type
_entity_poly.pdbx_seq_one_letter_code
_entity_poly.pdbx_strand_id
1 'polypeptide(L)'
;MKAIKIILKTVLLISLAIHGLLSAIVPANADVMTGVSTSCFPETGKPETYGSLTIDHSHASDGYIIVRAPKSSHNLKIAISFDGDARIHYNLNAGGEEEILPLQFGSGKYTVSLYRQISGSKYQKDGEISFTVKMKDKLGYALYPNQWVNYTANTAAVQYADELCADLTNEYEITMAIYQFMGKNFSYDWIKAGDVKAGMLKDILPDIDGSWGTGTGICQDMAAIMCAMLRSQGIHARLVVGTCGGTPHAWVTVYYHGDDGKLKSLSLDPTYYCNATAKAGYKAERYY
;
A
#
# COMPACT_ATOMS: atom_id res chain seq x y z
N MET A 1 28.93 -17.47 -19.70
CA MET A 1 27.65 -17.07 -20.34
C MET A 1 26.94 -18.16 -21.14
N LYS A 2 27.57 -19.20 -21.67
CA LYS A 2 26.88 -20.30 -22.40
C LYS A 2 26.31 -21.40 -21.47
N ALA A 3 26.87 -21.62 -20.30
CA ALA A 3 26.43 -22.66 -19.36
C ALA A 3 25.10 -22.34 -18.65
N ILE A 4 24.83 -21.06 -18.36
CA ILE A 4 23.61 -20.62 -17.68
C ILE A 4 22.37 -20.73 -18.59
N LYS A 5 22.54 -20.56 -19.93
CA LYS A 5 21.43 -20.71 -20.87
C LYS A 5 20.98 -22.17 -21.08
N ILE A 6 21.82 -23.13 -20.79
CA ILE A 6 21.50 -24.56 -20.95
C ILE A 6 20.72 -25.05 -19.72
N ILE A 7 21.02 -24.57 -18.51
CA ILE A 7 20.31 -24.94 -17.29
C ILE A 7 18.87 -24.39 -17.29
N LEU A 8 18.65 -23.17 -17.80
CA LEU A 8 17.32 -22.59 -17.90
C LEU A 8 16.39 -23.32 -18.90
N LYS A 9 16.95 -23.86 -19.99
CA LYS A 9 16.15 -24.64 -20.97
C LYS A 9 15.80 -26.05 -20.47
N THR A 10 16.62 -26.65 -19.62
CA THR A 10 16.37 -27.99 -19.11
C THR A 10 15.32 -28.01 -17.99
N VAL A 11 15.23 -26.93 -17.19
CA VAL A 11 14.20 -26.78 -16.16
C VAL A 11 12.83 -26.50 -16.79
N LEU A 12 12.76 -25.76 -17.89
CA LEU A 12 11.51 -25.46 -18.59
C LEU A 12 10.91 -26.66 -19.34
N LEU A 13 11.73 -27.63 -19.75
CA LEU A 13 11.26 -28.84 -20.45
C LEU A 13 10.80 -29.96 -19.51
N ILE A 14 11.19 -29.94 -18.24
CA ILE A 14 10.74 -30.93 -17.23
C ILE A 14 9.37 -30.52 -16.63
N SER A 15 9.03 -29.23 -16.63
CA SER A 15 7.73 -28.73 -16.14
C SER A 15 6.56 -29.04 -17.09
N LEU A 16 6.80 -29.27 -18.37
CA LEU A 16 5.75 -29.56 -19.37
C LEU A 16 5.38 -31.04 -19.52
N ALA A 17 6.11 -31.96 -18.87
CA ALA A 17 5.88 -33.42 -19.03
C ALA A 17 5.06 -34.08 -17.91
N ILE A 18 4.61 -33.32 -16.88
CA ILE A 18 3.87 -33.85 -15.71
C ILE A 18 2.38 -33.45 -15.70
N HIS A 19 1.89 -32.69 -16.67
CA HIS A 19 0.48 -32.26 -16.73
C HIS A 19 -0.43 -33.15 -17.61
N GLY A 20 -0.11 -34.41 -17.71
CA GLY A 20 -0.98 -35.40 -18.35
C GLY A 20 -1.34 -36.54 -17.40
N LEU A 21 -2.61 -36.64 -17.00
CA LEU A 21 -3.28 -37.71 -16.26
C LEU A 21 -3.29 -37.60 -14.73
N LEU A 22 -4.24 -36.85 -14.19
CA LEU A 22 -5.09 -37.31 -13.07
C LEU A 22 -6.39 -36.46 -13.08
N SER A 23 -7.40 -36.94 -13.78
CA SER A 23 -8.78 -36.53 -13.58
C SER A 23 -9.27 -37.17 -12.29
N ALA A 24 -9.06 -36.50 -11.16
CA ALA A 24 -9.71 -36.82 -9.91
C ALA A 24 -11.09 -36.14 -9.88
N ILE A 25 -12.14 -36.94 -9.75
CA ILE A 25 -13.51 -36.51 -9.52
C ILE A 25 -13.56 -35.70 -8.24
N VAL A 26 -13.75 -34.38 -8.37
CA VAL A 26 -14.04 -33.49 -7.24
C VAL A 26 -15.54 -33.59 -6.96
N PRO A 27 -16.00 -33.91 -5.73
CA PRO A 27 -17.42 -33.87 -5.42
C PRO A 27 -17.92 -32.42 -5.51
N ALA A 28 -18.97 -32.23 -6.30
CA ALA A 28 -19.71 -30.97 -6.37
C ALA A 28 -20.41 -30.76 -5.03
N ASN A 29 -19.83 -29.94 -4.15
CA ASN A 29 -20.40 -29.19 -3.04
C ASN A 29 -19.29 -28.85 -2.03
N ALA A 30 -18.31 -28.09 -2.48
CA ALA A 30 -17.62 -27.15 -1.62
C ALA A 30 -17.93 -25.79 -2.26
N ASP A 31 -18.54 -24.89 -1.53
CA ASP A 31 -18.50 -23.48 -1.85
C ASP A 31 -17.01 -23.11 -1.83
N VAL A 32 -16.41 -23.21 -3.00
CA VAL A 32 -15.11 -22.61 -3.26
C VAL A 32 -15.39 -21.12 -3.11
N MET A 33 -14.99 -20.57 -1.99
CA MET A 33 -14.79 -19.14 -1.89
C MET A 33 -13.78 -18.82 -3.00
N THR A 34 -14.33 -18.57 -4.18
CA THR A 34 -13.57 -18.04 -5.31
C THR A 34 -12.87 -16.81 -4.78
N GLY A 35 -11.55 -16.83 -4.84
CA GLY A 35 -10.68 -15.80 -4.31
C GLY A 35 -11.23 -14.43 -4.62
N VAL A 36 -11.31 -13.59 -3.61
CA VAL A 36 -11.88 -12.26 -3.66
C VAL A 36 -11.04 -11.44 -4.63
N SER A 37 -11.44 -11.48 -5.90
CA SER A 37 -11.05 -10.45 -6.86
C SER A 37 -11.89 -9.20 -6.58
N THR A 38 -11.78 -8.64 -5.40
CA THR A 38 -12.14 -7.25 -5.19
C THR A 38 -11.07 -6.45 -5.90
N SER A 39 -11.50 -5.64 -6.87
CA SER A 39 -10.61 -4.69 -7.54
C SER A 39 -9.90 -3.87 -6.44
N CYS A 40 -8.60 -4.09 -6.25
CA CYS A 40 -7.75 -3.32 -5.34
C CYS A 40 -7.18 -2.08 -6.05
N PHE A 41 -7.70 -1.78 -7.24
CA PHE A 41 -7.34 -0.60 -8.00
C PHE A 41 -8.48 0.42 -7.94
N PRO A 42 -8.15 1.71 -7.80
CA PRO A 42 -9.15 2.76 -7.67
C PRO A 42 -9.90 2.97 -8.98
N GLU A 43 -11.20 3.20 -8.86
CA GLU A 43 -12.07 3.57 -9.97
C GLU A 43 -12.44 5.05 -9.85
N THR A 44 -12.52 5.75 -10.98
CA THR A 44 -13.02 7.13 -11.03
C THR A 44 -14.54 7.11 -11.11
N GLY A 45 -15.20 7.88 -10.24
CA GLY A 45 -16.66 8.04 -10.23
C GLY A 45 -17.07 9.42 -10.74
N LYS A 46 -17.57 10.28 -9.85
CA LYS A 46 -18.09 11.61 -10.18
C LYS A 46 -17.33 12.70 -9.41
N PRO A 47 -16.28 13.28 -9.99
CA PRO A 47 -15.55 14.37 -9.35
C PRO A 47 -16.39 15.64 -9.26
N GLU A 48 -16.29 16.32 -8.13
CA GLU A 48 -16.92 17.61 -7.85
C GLU A 48 -15.84 18.65 -7.49
N THR A 49 -16.12 19.95 -7.69
CA THR A 49 -15.14 21.00 -7.42
C THR A 49 -15.67 21.99 -6.39
N TYR A 50 -14.86 22.27 -5.37
CA TYR A 50 -15.13 23.20 -4.27
C TYR A 50 -13.94 24.15 -4.09
N GLY A 51 -14.07 25.39 -4.59
CA GLY A 51 -12.93 26.28 -4.74
C GLY A 51 -11.92 25.72 -5.73
N SER A 52 -10.67 25.55 -5.31
CA SER A 52 -9.61 24.90 -6.11
C SER A 52 -9.51 23.37 -5.84
N LEU A 53 -10.28 22.82 -4.93
CA LEU A 53 -10.31 21.37 -4.65
C LEU A 53 -11.25 20.67 -5.62
N THR A 54 -10.72 19.77 -6.43
CA THR A 54 -11.53 18.76 -7.13
C THR A 54 -11.42 17.44 -6.36
N ILE A 55 -12.55 16.84 -6.06
CA ILE A 55 -12.62 15.60 -5.27
C ILE A 55 -13.65 14.64 -5.85
N ASP A 56 -13.29 13.38 -5.96
CA ASP A 56 -14.21 12.27 -6.16
C ASP A 56 -14.30 11.47 -4.86
N HIS A 57 -15.48 11.46 -4.25
CA HIS A 57 -15.77 10.71 -3.04
C HIS A 57 -16.81 9.60 -3.26
N SER A 58 -17.03 9.20 -4.52
CA SER A 58 -17.97 8.14 -4.90
C SER A 58 -17.61 6.80 -4.25
N HIS A 59 -16.32 6.57 -4.02
CA HIS A 59 -15.76 5.36 -3.40
C HIS A 59 -15.37 5.54 -1.93
N ALA A 60 -15.88 6.59 -1.28
CA ALA A 60 -15.59 6.83 0.13
C ALA A 60 -15.99 5.66 1.05
N SER A 61 -17.06 4.92 0.71
CA SER A 61 -17.47 3.71 1.44
C SER A 61 -16.51 2.54 1.29
N ASP A 62 -15.68 2.54 0.25
CA ASP A 62 -14.63 1.55 0.01
C ASP A 62 -13.32 1.91 0.73
N GLY A 63 -13.22 3.14 1.26
CA GLY A 63 -12.13 3.58 2.10
C GLY A 63 -11.16 4.55 1.44
N TYR A 64 -11.46 5.11 0.26
CA TYR A 64 -10.62 6.10 -0.40
C TYR A 64 -11.39 7.24 -1.07
N ILE A 65 -10.68 8.30 -1.34
CA ILE A 65 -11.09 9.44 -2.18
C ILE A 65 -10.00 9.73 -3.20
N ILE A 66 -10.38 10.33 -4.33
CA ILE A 66 -9.44 10.85 -5.32
C ILE A 66 -9.52 12.38 -5.27
N VAL A 67 -8.38 13.04 -5.14
CA VAL A 67 -8.29 14.50 -5.03
C VAL A 67 -7.30 15.05 -6.03
N ARG A 68 -7.55 16.29 -6.49
CA ARG A 68 -6.57 17.08 -7.23
C ARG A 68 -6.81 18.56 -6.99
N ALA A 69 -5.80 19.38 -7.27
CA ALA A 69 -5.89 20.83 -7.35
C ALA A 69 -5.31 21.31 -8.69
N PRO A 70 -5.64 22.51 -9.18
CA PRO A 70 -4.96 23.08 -10.32
C PRO A 70 -3.45 23.17 -10.10
N LYS A 71 -2.68 23.11 -11.20
CA LYS A 71 -1.23 23.30 -11.15
C LYS A 71 -0.89 24.60 -10.40
N SER A 72 0.07 24.52 -9.48
CA SER A 72 0.43 25.62 -8.58
C SER A 72 1.94 25.74 -8.46
N SER A 73 2.43 26.99 -8.35
CA SER A 73 3.82 27.29 -7.96
C SER A 73 4.02 27.29 -6.44
N HIS A 74 2.96 27.12 -5.67
CA HIS A 74 2.97 27.09 -4.21
C HIS A 74 2.74 25.68 -3.70
N ASN A 75 3.26 25.39 -2.53
CA ASN A 75 2.98 24.12 -1.86
C ASN A 75 1.49 24.00 -1.52
N LEU A 76 0.94 22.83 -1.76
CA LEU A 76 -0.43 22.47 -1.49
C LEU A 76 -0.51 21.43 -0.39
N LYS A 77 -1.54 21.53 0.46
CA LYS A 77 -1.82 20.53 1.51
C LYS A 77 -3.28 20.16 1.52
N ILE A 78 -3.55 18.88 1.72
CA ILE A 78 -4.88 18.41 2.08
C ILE A 78 -4.91 18.11 3.58
N ALA A 79 -5.96 18.56 4.26
CA ALA A 79 -6.31 18.13 5.60
C ALA A 79 -7.58 17.29 5.54
N ILE A 80 -7.54 16.07 6.07
CA ILE A 80 -8.71 15.21 6.25
C ILE A 80 -9.02 15.22 7.75
N SER A 81 -10.18 15.76 8.12
CA SER A 81 -10.70 15.75 9.49
C SER A 81 -11.83 14.75 9.61
N PHE A 82 -11.97 14.13 10.78
CA PHE A 82 -13.01 13.16 11.10
C PHE A 82 -13.71 13.56 12.40
N ASP A 83 -15.04 13.68 12.35
CA ASP A 83 -15.92 14.07 13.44
C ASP A 83 -15.46 15.33 14.23
N GLY A 84 -14.66 16.19 13.56
CA GLY A 84 -14.14 17.44 14.09
C GLY A 84 -12.79 17.35 14.82
N ASP A 85 -12.41 16.18 15.33
CA ASP A 85 -11.25 16.04 16.24
C ASP A 85 -10.01 15.43 15.59
N ALA A 86 -10.14 14.26 14.97
CA ALA A 86 -8.99 13.61 14.31
C ALA A 86 -8.65 14.33 13.00
N ARG A 87 -7.35 14.54 12.74
CA ARG A 87 -6.88 15.21 11.52
C ARG A 87 -5.59 14.61 11.00
N ILE A 88 -5.56 14.36 9.69
CA ILE A 88 -4.36 13.98 8.96
C ILE A 88 -4.07 15.02 7.88
N HIS A 89 -2.78 15.29 7.66
CA HIS A 89 -2.30 16.19 6.62
C HIS A 89 -1.47 15.43 5.60
N TYR A 90 -1.74 15.73 4.33
CA TYR A 90 -0.96 15.27 3.18
C TYR A 90 -0.39 16.46 2.43
N ASN A 91 0.87 16.36 1.98
CA ASN A 91 1.37 17.28 0.96
C ASN A 91 0.77 16.81 -0.37
N LEU A 92 0.03 17.68 -1.04
CA LEU A 92 -0.54 17.38 -2.36
C LEU A 92 0.47 17.79 -3.44
N ASN A 93 0.56 17.01 -4.54
CA ASN A 93 1.38 17.42 -5.67
C ASN A 93 0.90 18.76 -6.23
N ALA A 94 1.84 19.56 -6.72
CA ALA A 94 1.53 20.85 -7.30
C ALA A 94 1.44 20.80 -8.85
N GLY A 95 1.57 19.62 -9.45
CA GLY A 95 1.52 19.39 -10.89
C GLY A 95 0.10 19.36 -11.45
N GLY A 96 -0.89 19.12 -10.60
CA GLY A 96 -2.30 19.02 -10.98
C GLY A 96 -2.76 17.58 -11.25
N GLU A 97 -1.91 16.59 -10.95
CA GLU A 97 -2.27 15.19 -11.05
C GLU A 97 -3.21 14.77 -9.93
N GLU A 98 -3.99 13.73 -10.20
CA GLU A 98 -4.86 13.11 -9.21
C GLU A 98 -4.05 12.32 -8.19
N GLU A 99 -4.50 12.37 -6.94
CA GLU A 99 -3.94 11.59 -5.84
C GLU A 99 -5.03 10.86 -5.07
N ILE A 100 -4.73 9.63 -4.69
CA ILE A 100 -5.62 8.78 -3.89
C ILE A 100 -5.25 8.95 -2.42
N LEU A 101 -6.25 9.27 -1.59
CA LEU A 101 -6.07 9.46 -0.16
C LEU A 101 -6.97 8.51 0.63
N PRO A 102 -6.42 7.84 1.67
CA PRO A 102 -7.17 6.87 2.45
C PRO A 102 -8.09 7.55 3.48
N LEU A 103 -9.28 6.97 3.69
CA LEU A 103 -10.21 7.34 4.73
C LEU A 103 -10.12 6.35 5.90
N GLN A 104 -9.17 6.54 6.80
CA GLN A 104 -8.74 5.52 7.77
C GLN A 104 -9.40 5.60 9.15
N PHE A 105 -10.39 6.48 9.34
CA PHE A 105 -11.05 6.65 10.64
C PHE A 105 -12.38 5.87 10.77
N GLY A 106 -12.78 5.15 9.71
CA GLY A 106 -14.02 4.37 9.73
C GLY A 106 -15.26 5.16 9.30
N SER A 107 -16.44 4.69 9.70
CA SER A 107 -17.72 5.34 9.39
C SER A 107 -17.93 6.59 10.24
N GLY A 108 -18.30 7.70 9.61
CA GLY A 108 -18.52 8.99 10.29
C GLY A 108 -18.47 10.16 9.32
N LYS A 109 -18.39 11.36 9.84
CA LYS A 109 -18.33 12.60 9.07
C LYS A 109 -16.89 12.98 8.78
N TYR A 110 -16.56 13.06 7.49
CA TYR A 110 -15.27 13.55 6.99
C TYR A 110 -15.39 14.98 6.49
N THR A 111 -14.34 15.76 6.71
CA THR A 111 -14.15 17.07 6.10
C THR A 111 -12.78 17.09 5.42
N VAL A 112 -12.78 17.37 4.12
CA VAL A 112 -11.56 17.45 3.30
C VAL A 112 -11.35 18.91 2.92
N SER A 113 -10.20 19.47 3.28
CA SER A 113 -9.86 20.88 3.04
C SER A 113 -8.55 20.98 2.28
N LEU A 114 -8.55 21.73 1.19
CA LEU A 114 -7.35 22.14 0.45
C LEU A 114 -6.79 23.43 1.05
N TYR A 115 -5.49 23.47 1.26
CA TYR A 115 -4.73 24.63 1.69
C TYR A 115 -3.61 24.93 0.71
N ARG A 116 -3.46 26.21 0.34
CA ARG A 116 -2.37 26.71 -0.49
C ARG A 116 -1.44 27.58 0.34
N GLN A 117 -0.15 27.36 0.22
CA GLN A 117 0.87 28.18 0.87
C GLN A 117 0.81 29.61 0.32
N ILE A 118 0.83 30.60 1.21
CA ILE A 118 0.90 32.02 0.85
C ILE A 118 2.27 32.63 1.15
N SER A 119 2.91 32.22 2.25
CA SER A 119 4.30 32.59 2.56
C SER A 119 4.83 31.78 3.75
N GLY A 120 6.09 31.34 3.72
CA GLY A 120 6.72 30.57 4.81
C GLY A 120 5.87 29.39 5.28
N SER A 121 5.45 29.35 6.53
CA SER A 121 4.56 28.32 7.10
C SER A 121 3.07 28.66 7.06
N LYS A 122 2.71 29.80 6.42
CA LYS A 122 1.30 30.26 6.38
C LYS A 122 0.59 29.68 5.17
N TYR A 123 -0.60 29.13 5.40
CA TYR A 123 -1.47 28.55 4.40
C TYR A 123 -2.86 29.20 4.46
N GLN A 124 -3.49 29.31 3.31
CA GLN A 124 -4.88 29.75 3.16
C GLN A 124 -5.73 28.61 2.65
N LYS A 125 -6.94 28.45 3.22
CA LYS A 125 -7.92 27.48 2.72
C LYS A 125 -8.39 27.91 1.32
N ASP A 126 -8.41 26.94 0.40
CA ASP A 126 -8.70 27.15 -1.02
C ASP A 126 -9.75 26.18 -1.58
N GLY A 127 -10.43 25.48 -0.72
CA GLY A 127 -11.53 24.57 -1.01
C GLY A 127 -11.82 23.67 0.18
N GLU A 128 -13.09 23.27 0.33
CA GLU A 128 -13.52 22.38 1.42
C GLU A 128 -14.84 21.71 1.09
N ILE A 129 -14.98 20.44 1.49
CA ILE A 129 -16.23 19.71 1.47
C ILE A 129 -16.34 18.87 2.75
N SER A 130 -17.58 18.64 3.20
CA SER A 130 -17.90 17.66 4.25
C SER A 130 -18.92 16.65 3.72
N PHE A 131 -18.69 15.38 4.01
CA PHE A 131 -19.60 14.28 3.66
C PHE A 131 -19.59 13.21 4.74
N THR A 132 -20.66 12.40 4.82
CA THR A 132 -20.76 11.29 5.76
C THR A 132 -20.53 9.99 5.04
N VAL A 133 -19.73 9.12 5.64
CA VAL A 133 -19.35 7.82 5.09
C VAL A 133 -19.91 6.71 5.97
N LYS A 134 -20.49 5.70 5.36
CA LYS A 134 -20.75 4.39 5.96
C LYS A 134 -19.83 3.40 5.28
N MET A 135 -18.74 3.05 5.95
CA MET A 135 -17.76 2.10 5.41
C MET A 135 -18.37 0.72 5.19
N LYS A 136 -18.09 0.12 4.04
CA LYS A 136 -18.39 -1.29 3.76
C LYS A 136 -17.47 -2.19 4.58
N ASP A 137 -16.19 -1.80 4.68
CA ASP A 137 -15.16 -2.46 5.46
C ASP A 137 -14.33 -1.41 6.22
N LYS A 138 -14.08 -1.66 7.52
CA LYS A 138 -13.26 -0.76 8.36
C LYS A 138 -11.81 -0.69 7.91
N LEU A 139 -11.32 -1.72 7.23
CA LEU A 139 -9.96 -1.83 6.71
C LEU A 139 -9.87 -1.54 5.21
N GLY A 140 -10.97 -1.20 4.54
CA GLY A 140 -11.01 -0.98 3.09
C GLY A 140 -9.91 -0.04 2.58
N TYR A 141 -9.59 1.01 3.32
CA TYR A 141 -8.49 1.92 2.98
C TYR A 141 -7.11 1.23 2.88
N ALA A 142 -6.93 0.08 3.51
CA ALA A 142 -5.69 -0.70 3.48
C ALA A 142 -5.61 -1.69 2.30
N LEU A 143 -6.57 -1.62 1.35
CA LEU A 143 -6.57 -2.38 0.09
C LEU A 143 -6.17 -1.52 -1.11
N TYR A 144 -6.35 -0.21 -1.05
CA TYR A 144 -6.16 0.67 -2.19
C TYR A 144 -4.81 1.40 -2.16
N PRO A 145 -4.26 1.79 -3.32
CA PRO A 145 -3.07 2.62 -3.37
C PRO A 145 -3.32 3.98 -2.69
N ASN A 146 -2.24 4.60 -2.27
CA ASN A 146 -2.22 5.96 -1.75
C ASN A 146 -0.82 6.57 -1.94
N GLN A 147 -0.57 7.81 -1.49
CA GLN A 147 0.73 8.46 -1.64
C GLN A 147 1.93 7.63 -1.12
N TRP A 148 1.74 6.88 -0.03
CA TRP A 148 2.81 6.09 0.60
C TRP A 148 2.94 4.69 0.02
N VAL A 149 1.86 4.17 -0.55
CA VAL A 149 1.82 2.87 -1.22
C VAL A 149 1.24 3.10 -2.60
N ASN A 150 2.05 3.72 -3.47
CA ASN A 150 1.62 4.12 -4.80
C ASN A 150 1.92 3.02 -5.81
N TYR A 151 0.87 2.37 -6.31
CA TYR A 151 0.99 1.29 -7.28
C TYR A 151 -0.21 1.27 -8.26
N THR A 152 0.00 0.62 -9.38
CA THR A 152 -1.02 0.34 -10.40
C THR A 152 -0.93 -1.13 -10.80
N ALA A 153 -1.84 -1.60 -11.64
CA ALA A 153 -1.77 -2.94 -12.22
C ALA A 153 -0.49 -3.17 -13.06
N ASN A 154 0.17 -2.08 -13.51
CA ASN A 154 1.41 -2.16 -14.30
C ASN A 154 2.68 -2.09 -13.44
N THR A 155 2.57 -1.91 -12.13
CA THR A 155 3.71 -1.91 -11.21
C THR A 155 4.36 -3.29 -11.18
N ALA A 156 5.65 -3.37 -11.45
CA ALA A 156 6.36 -4.65 -11.60
C ALA A 156 6.26 -5.55 -10.34
N ALA A 157 6.29 -4.96 -9.15
CA ALA A 157 6.08 -5.68 -7.88
C ALA A 157 4.70 -6.33 -7.81
N VAL A 158 3.66 -5.67 -8.32
CA VAL A 158 2.28 -6.18 -8.36
C VAL A 158 2.18 -7.35 -9.34
N GLN A 159 2.71 -7.20 -10.55
CA GLN A 159 2.72 -8.28 -11.55
C GLN A 159 3.48 -9.52 -11.04
N TYR A 160 4.59 -9.30 -10.34
CA TYR A 160 5.34 -10.40 -9.75
C TYR A 160 4.58 -11.06 -8.57
N ALA A 161 3.79 -10.30 -7.80
CA ALA A 161 2.95 -10.87 -6.75
C ALA A 161 1.89 -11.81 -7.33
N ASP A 162 1.31 -11.49 -8.49
CA ASP A 162 0.37 -12.36 -9.20
C ASP A 162 1.02 -13.71 -9.58
N GLU A 163 2.28 -13.67 -10.08
CA GLU A 163 3.03 -14.88 -10.40
C GLU A 163 3.43 -15.67 -9.16
N LEU A 164 3.93 -14.98 -8.12
CA LEU A 164 4.39 -15.60 -6.86
C LEU A 164 3.26 -16.31 -6.11
N CYS A 165 2.05 -15.77 -6.19
CA CYS A 165 0.91 -16.24 -5.41
C CYS A 165 -0.10 -17.05 -6.24
N ALA A 166 0.16 -17.34 -7.52
CA ALA A 166 -0.79 -17.94 -8.45
C ALA A 166 -1.46 -19.24 -7.96
N ASP A 167 -0.74 -20.06 -7.21
CA ASP A 167 -1.21 -21.34 -6.69
C ASP A 167 -1.63 -21.26 -5.20
N LEU A 168 -1.59 -20.05 -4.59
CA LEU A 168 -1.92 -19.85 -3.18
C LEU A 168 -3.34 -19.29 -3.03
N THR A 169 -4.11 -19.85 -2.09
CA THR A 169 -5.48 -19.40 -1.81
C THR A 169 -5.67 -18.95 -0.36
N ASN A 170 -4.71 -19.25 0.51
CA ASN A 170 -4.76 -18.90 1.92
C ASN A 170 -4.05 -17.57 2.15
N GLU A 171 -4.75 -16.60 2.75
CA GLU A 171 -4.23 -15.24 2.99
C GLU A 171 -2.95 -15.22 3.84
N TYR A 172 -2.79 -16.14 4.78
CA TYR A 172 -1.57 -16.26 5.58
C TYR A 172 -0.41 -16.80 4.75
N GLU A 173 -0.64 -17.80 3.90
CA GLU A 173 0.39 -18.37 3.02
C GLU A 173 0.86 -17.34 2.00
N ILE A 174 -0.06 -16.58 1.37
CA ILE A 174 0.25 -15.46 0.50
C ILE A 174 1.09 -14.42 1.24
N THR A 175 0.66 -14.04 2.46
CA THR A 175 1.40 -13.08 3.30
C THR A 175 2.83 -13.55 3.55
N MET A 176 3.02 -14.80 3.91
CA MET A 176 4.33 -15.36 4.23
C MET A 176 5.20 -15.55 2.98
N ALA A 177 4.62 -15.89 1.83
CA ALA A 177 5.35 -15.99 0.57
C ALA A 177 5.93 -14.63 0.16
N ILE A 178 5.12 -13.57 0.19
CA ILE A 178 5.56 -12.20 -0.10
C ILE A 178 6.62 -11.73 0.92
N TYR A 179 6.40 -11.96 2.20
CA TYR A 179 7.34 -11.56 3.25
C TYR A 179 8.70 -12.26 3.10
N GLN A 180 8.70 -13.56 2.82
CA GLN A 180 9.93 -14.32 2.58
C GLN A 180 10.64 -13.88 1.31
N PHE A 181 9.89 -13.56 0.25
CA PHE A 181 10.44 -13.01 -0.98
C PHE A 181 11.17 -11.69 -0.69
N MET A 182 10.53 -10.75 0.04
CA MET A 182 11.16 -9.49 0.44
C MET A 182 12.47 -9.71 1.18
N GLY A 183 12.47 -10.59 2.19
CA GLY A 183 13.66 -10.85 3.00
C GLY A 183 14.82 -11.51 2.26
N LYS A 184 14.54 -12.22 1.15
CA LYS A 184 15.56 -12.90 0.34
C LYS A 184 16.11 -12.07 -0.80
N ASN A 185 15.35 -11.12 -1.33
CA ASN A 185 15.65 -10.45 -2.59
C ASN A 185 15.93 -8.95 -2.42
N PHE A 186 15.69 -8.37 -1.25
CA PHE A 186 15.93 -6.95 -0.99
C PHE A 186 17.03 -6.74 0.02
N SER A 187 17.81 -5.68 -0.20
CA SER A 187 18.87 -5.21 0.69
C SER A 187 18.62 -3.78 1.14
N TYR A 188 19.14 -3.41 2.31
CA TYR A 188 18.96 -2.06 2.85
C TYR A 188 19.88 -1.05 2.16
N ASP A 189 19.30 0.06 1.70
CA ASP A 189 20.03 1.17 1.08
C ASP A 189 20.61 2.11 2.14
N TRP A 190 21.85 1.82 2.57
CA TRP A 190 22.58 2.62 3.56
C TRP A 190 22.96 4.01 3.06
N ILE A 191 23.10 4.21 1.73
CA ILE A 191 23.43 5.51 1.14
C ILE A 191 22.19 6.41 1.25
N LYS A 192 21.04 5.97 0.71
CA LYS A 192 19.76 6.70 0.82
C LYS A 192 19.41 7.00 2.28
N ALA A 193 19.58 6.03 3.18
CA ALA A 193 19.35 6.21 4.61
C ALA A 193 20.28 7.27 5.23
N GLY A 194 21.54 7.31 4.80
CA GLY A 194 22.52 8.33 5.19
C GLY A 194 22.10 9.72 4.75
N ASP A 195 21.66 9.87 3.51
CA ASP A 195 21.18 11.14 2.93
C ASP A 195 19.91 11.66 3.62
N VAL A 196 18.98 10.77 3.95
CA VAL A 196 17.79 11.13 4.75
C VAL A 196 18.19 11.59 6.14
N LYS A 197 19.09 10.86 6.82
CA LYS A 197 19.60 11.22 8.15
C LYS A 197 20.36 12.55 8.15
N ALA A 198 21.12 12.82 7.09
CA ALA A 198 21.84 14.07 6.91
C ALA A 198 20.92 15.25 6.51
N GLY A 199 19.64 15.01 6.24
CA GLY A 199 18.67 16.01 5.79
C GLY A 199 18.91 16.48 4.35
N MET A 200 19.67 15.74 3.55
CA MET A 200 19.85 15.97 2.11
C MET A 200 18.59 15.56 1.32
N LEU A 201 17.91 14.50 1.78
CA LEU A 201 16.60 14.09 1.30
C LEU A 201 15.56 14.36 2.39
N LYS A 202 14.53 15.17 2.06
CA LYS A 202 13.45 15.54 3.00
C LYS A 202 12.09 15.27 2.38
N ASP A 203 11.14 14.91 3.23
CA ASP A 203 9.72 14.69 2.84
C ASP A 203 9.56 13.72 1.65
N ILE A 204 10.48 12.76 1.53
CA ILE A 204 10.45 11.77 0.46
C ILE A 204 9.35 10.74 0.70
N LEU A 205 8.61 10.45 -0.35
CA LEU A 205 7.68 9.31 -0.38
C LEU A 205 8.44 8.03 -0.76
N PRO A 206 7.88 6.84 -0.44
CA PRO A 206 8.45 5.58 -0.90
C PRO A 206 8.55 5.51 -2.43
N ASP A 207 9.64 4.96 -2.92
CA ASP A 207 9.88 4.70 -4.33
C ASP A 207 9.78 3.19 -4.60
N ILE A 208 8.58 2.73 -4.96
CA ILE A 208 8.31 1.30 -5.20
C ILE A 208 9.06 0.82 -6.45
N ASP A 209 8.92 1.53 -7.57
CA ASP A 209 9.48 1.06 -8.86
C ASP A 209 11.01 1.14 -8.88
N GLY A 210 11.59 2.23 -8.39
CA GLY A 210 13.05 2.38 -8.31
C GLY A 210 13.68 1.37 -7.38
N SER A 211 13.09 1.15 -6.20
CA SER A 211 13.59 0.16 -5.24
C SER A 211 13.37 -1.27 -5.72
N TRP A 212 12.28 -1.56 -6.42
CA TRP A 212 12.06 -2.85 -7.07
C TRP A 212 13.13 -3.13 -8.13
N GLY A 213 13.40 -2.16 -9.01
CA GLY A 213 14.37 -2.32 -10.11
C GLY A 213 15.81 -2.55 -9.63
N THR A 214 16.17 -2.01 -8.45
CA THR A 214 17.52 -2.16 -7.87
C THR A 214 17.64 -3.28 -6.85
N GLY A 215 16.53 -3.80 -6.32
CA GLY A 215 16.51 -4.72 -5.19
C GLY A 215 17.00 -4.06 -3.88
N THR A 216 16.98 -2.72 -3.81
CA THR A 216 17.45 -1.98 -2.63
C THR A 216 16.47 -0.88 -2.23
N GLY A 217 16.33 -0.62 -0.94
CA GLY A 217 15.48 0.45 -0.43
C GLY A 217 15.69 0.69 1.06
N ILE A 218 15.19 1.81 1.55
CA ILE A 218 15.10 2.05 2.99
C ILE A 218 13.80 1.45 3.55
N CYS A 219 13.60 1.49 4.84
CA CYS A 219 12.48 0.85 5.52
C CYS A 219 11.10 1.20 4.90
N GLN A 220 10.87 2.46 4.55
CA GLN A 220 9.61 2.88 3.94
C GLN A 220 9.40 2.33 2.52
N ASP A 221 10.48 2.22 1.72
CA ASP A 221 10.41 1.67 0.35
C ASP A 221 10.06 0.18 0.41
N MET A 222 10.75 -0.58 1.26
CA MET A 222 10.52 -2.02 1.44
C MET A 222 9.13 -2.31 2.00
N ALA A 223 8.66 -1.50 2.97
CA ALA A 223 7.31 -1.61 3.51
C ALA A 223 6.24 -1.28 2.46
N ALA A 224 6.47 -0.28 1.60
CA ALA A 224 5.55 0.10 0.53
C ALA A 224 5.46 -0.98 -0.55
N ILE A 225 6.58 -1.56 -0.98
CA ILE A 225 6.61 -2.70 -1.92
C ILE A 225 5.80 -3.87 -1.36
N MET A 226 6.06 -4.26 -0.10
CA MET A 226 5.33 -5.35 0.53
C MET A 226 3.83 -5.07 0.64
N CYS A 227 3.44 -3.83 1.00
CA CYS A 227 2.03 -3.43 1.01
C CYS A 227 1.40 -3.49 -0.38
N ALA A 228 2.08 -3.01 -1.42
CA ALA A 228 1.58 -3.04 -2.80
C ALA A 228 1.34 -4.48 -3.28
N MET A 229 2.30 -5.39 -3.02
CA MET A 229 2.18 -6.81 -3.35
C MET A 229 1.01 -7.46 -2.59
N LEU A 230 0.85 -7.20 -1.29
CA LEU A 230 -0.24 -7.76 -0.49
C LEU A 230 -1.61 -7.24 -0.92
N ARG A 231 -1.73 -5.92 -1.10
CA ARG A 231 -2.99 -5.27 -1.51
C ARG A 231 -3.46 -5.75 -2.88
N SER A 232 -2.54 -5.94 -3.82
CA SER A 232 -2.86 -6.48 -5.15
C SER A 232 -3.42 -7.90 -5.10
N GLN A 233 -3.12 -8.66 -4.04
CA GLN A 233 -3.69 -9.99 -3.77
C GLN A 233 -4.96 -9.92 -2.90
N GLY A 234 -5.56 -8.74 -2.70
CA GLY A 234 -6.76 -8.56 -1.89
C GLY A 234 -6.52 -8.63 -0.37
N ILE A 235 -5.28 -8.59 0.09
CA ILE A 235 -4.93 -8.67 1.52
C ILE A 235 -4.78 -7.27 2.09
N HIS A 236 -5.52 -6.99 3.17
CA HIS A 236 -5.44 -5.72 3.87
C HIS A 236 -4.05 -5.53 4.50
N ALA A 237 -3.31 -4.54 4.04
CA ALA A 237 -1.97 -4.24 4.52
C ALA A 237 -1.79 -2.74 4.79
N ARG A 238 -1.36 -2.38 5.99
CA ARG A 238 -1.00 -1.01 6.37
C ARG A 238 0.51 -0.85 6.36
N LEU A 239 0.98 0.17 5.67
CA LEU A 239 2.31 0.70 5.93
C LEU A 239 2.25 1.49 7.24
N VAL A 240 3.07 1.14 8.19
CA VAL A 240 3.15 1.77 9.51
C VAL A 240 4.43 2.59 9.59
N VAL A 241 4.31 3.84 9.98
CA VAL A 241 5.44 4.74 10.26
C VAL A 241 5.47 5.04 11.75
N GLY A 242 6.65 5.01 12.34
CA GLY A 242 6.84 5.26 13.75
C GLY A 242 8.31 5.17 14.14
N THR A 243 8.60 4.57 15.29
CA THR A 243 9.98 4.37 15.77
C THR A 243 10.21 2.91 16.14
N CYS A 244 11.47 2.46 15.94
CA CYS A 244 11.99 1.21 16.48
C CYS A 244 13.25 1.53 17.32
N GLY A 245 13.18 1.29 18.64
CA GLY A 245 14.25 1.65 19.54
C GLY A 245 14.57 3.16 19.55
N GLY A 246 13.56 4.01 19.33
CA GLY A 246 13.70 5.47 19.25
C GLY A 246 14.19 6.01 17.90
N THR A 247 14.50 5.15 16.93
CA THR A 247 14.89 5.54 15.57
C THR A 247 13.67 5.54 14.66
N PRO A 248 13.45 6.57 13.79
CA PRO A 248 12.39 6.57 12.80
C PRO A 248 12.44 5.30 11.94
N HIS A 249 11.29 4.66 11.75
CA HIS A 249 11.20 3.38 11.09
C HIS A 249 9.84 3.15 10.44
N ALA A 250 9.79 2.26 9.45
CA ALA A 250 8.56 1.83 8.80
C ALA A 250 8.51 0.30 8.71
N TRP A 251 7.29 -0.25 8.87
CA TRP A 251 7.01 -1.68 8.77
C TRP A 251 5.58 -1.91 8.27
N VAL A 252 5.11 -3.16 8.22
CA VAL A 252 3.79 -3.52 7.71
C VAL A 252 2.96 -4.20 8.79
N THR A 253 1.68 -3.82 8.90
CA THR A 253 0.67 -4.61 9.63
C THR A 253 -0.29 -5.22 8.61
N VAL A 254 -0.37 -6.53 8.58
CA VAL A 254 -1.23 -7.31 7.69
C VAL A 254 -2.44 -7.82 8.47
N TYR A 255 -3.60 -7.82 7.83
CA TYR A 255 -4.83 -8.41 8.36
C TYR A 255 -5.25 -9.55 7.45
N TYR A 256 -5.54 -10.70 8.03
CA TYR A 256 -5.88 -11.92 7.30
C TYR A 256 -6.88 -12.77 8.09
N HIS A 257 -7.66 -13.58 7.39
CA HIS A 257 -8.55 -14.54 8.04
C HIS A 257 -7.79 -15.82 8.33
N GLY A 258 -7.84 -16.26 9.59
CA GLY A 258 -7.30 -17.56 9.98
C GLY A 258 -8.25 -18.70 9.59
N ASP A 259 -7.80 -19.95 9.77
CA ASP A 259 -8.58 -21.17 9.47
C ASP A 259 -9.91 -21.22 10.26
N ASP A 260 -10.00 -20.47 11.35
CA ASP A 260 -11.21 -20.31 12.17
C ASP A 260 -12.16 -19.21 11.64
N GLY A 261 -11.88 -18.64 10.48
CA GLY A 261 -12.61 -17.54 9.83
C GLY A 261 -12.51 -16.20 10.56
N LYS A 262 -11.71 -16.09 11.63
CA LYS A 262 -11.55 -14.84 12.37
C LYS A 262 -10.47 -13.97 11.78
N LEU A 263 -10.74 -12.67 11.75
CA LEU A 263 -9.75 -11.68 11.36
C LEU A 263 -8.62 -11.65 12.40
N LYS A 264 -7.39 -11.85 11.93
CA LYS A 264 -6.14 -11.78 12.69
C LYS A 264 -5.27 -10.66 12.16
N SER A 265 -4.29 -10.26 12.92
CA SER A 265 -3.28 -9.30 12.45
C SER A 265 -1.88 -9.77 12.78
N LEU A 266 -0.95 -9.42 11.90
CA LEU A 266 0.47 -9.74 12.04
C LEU A 266 1.28 -8.51 11.63
N SER A 267 2.21 -8.08 12.49
CA SER A 267 3.14 -7.02 12.15
C SER A 267 4.46 -7.61 11.68
N LEU A 268 4.84 -7.30 10.45
CA LEU A 268 6.02 -7.81 9.76
C LEU A 268 6.95 -6.65 9.39
N ASP A 269 8.24 -6.87 9.55
CA ASP A 269 9.26 -5.90 9.19
C ASP A 269 10.13 -6.45 8.06
N PRO A 270 9.88 -6.03 6.80
CA PRO A 270 10.65 -6.52 5.66
C PRO A 270 12.12 -6.09 5.71
N THR A 271 12.43 -4.98 6.39
CA THR A 271 13.81 -4.48 6.55
C THR A 271 14.69 -5.43 7.36
N TYR A 272 14.13 -5.93 8.47
CA TYR A 272 14.86 -6.86 9.35
C TYR A 272 14.46 -8.32 9.15
N TYR A 273 13.53 -8.58 8.25
CA TYR A 273 12.97 -9.91 8.01
C TYR A 273 12.60 -10.62 9.32
N CYS A 274 11.75 -9.95 10.10
CA CYS A 274 11.29 -10.44 11.39
C CYS A 274 9.86 -9.95 11.69
N ASN A 275 9.21 -10.60 12.63
CA ASN A 275 7.93 -10.12 13.17
C ASN A 275 8.20 -8.87 14.02
N ALA A 276 7.65 -7.74 13.61
CA ALA A 276 7.84 -6.46 14.28
C ALA A 276 7.31 -6.44 15.73
N THR A 277 6.26 -7.22 16.03
CA THR A 277 5.69 -7.31 17.38
C THR A 277 6.56 -8.12 18.35
N ALA A 278 7.43 -8.98 17.83
CA ALA A 278 8.32 -9.78 18.65
C ALA A 278 9.53 -9.00 19.19
N LYS A 279 9.78 -7.79 18.65
CA LYS A 279 10.88 -6.92 19.10
C LYS A 279 10.37 -5.82 20.02
N ALA A 280 11.01 -5.66 21.17
CA ALA A 280 10.78 -4.51 22.04
C ALA A 280 11.16 -3.22 21.30
N GLY A 281 10.36 -2.16 21.48
CA GLY A 281 10.70 -0.81 21.01
C GLY A 281 10.00 -0.33 19.73
N TYR A 282 9.11 -1.11 19.11
CA TYR A 282 8.25 -0.63 18.03
C TYR A 282 7.10 0.22 18.60
N LYS A 283 7.01 1.47 18.11
CA LYS A 283 5.95 2.42 18.49
C LYS A 283 5.38 3.03 17.22
N ALA A 284 4.14 2.68 16.87
CA ALA A 284 3.44 3.22 15.72
C ALA A 284 2.98 4.66 15.98
N GLU A 285 3.06 5.51 14.95
CA GLU A 285 2.63 6.91 14.96
C GLU A 285 1.63 7.21 13.85
N ARG A 286 1.79 6.60 12.67
CA ARG A 286 0.92 6.79 11.50
C ARG A 286 0.73 5.50 10.72
N TYR A 287 -0.39 5.45 9.99
CA TYR A 287 -0.76 4.32 9.14
C TYR A 287 -1.14 4.83 7.75
N TYR A 288 -0.76 4.07 6.71
CA TYR A 288 -1.06 4.38 5.31
C TYR A 288 -1.53 3.14 4.56
#